data_3851a9e09e73ee3878652a726a4dc29e
#
_entry.id   3851a9e09e73ee3878652a726a4dc29e
#
_cell.length_a   1.000
_cell.length_b   1.000
_cell.length_c   1.000
_cell.angle_alpha   90.00
_cell.angle_beta   90.00
_cell.angle_gamma   90.00
#
_symmetry.space_group_name_H-M   'P 1'
#
loop_
_entity.id
_entity.type
_entity.pdbx_description
1 polymer ?
#
loop_
_entity_poly.entity_id
_entity_poly.type
_entity_poly.pdbx_seq_one_letter_code
_entity_poly.pdbx_strand_id
1 'polypeptide(L)'
;NDYLLENEKKSTGEIIKLLNFYKLRSKVDFIDLSEKYVAAVISLEKFKEIDNSKSSLGKTTDYQDNPVYIDPRNIKLGAKIISKLENIHLAIKKLNLNFVDKKKYYNKSFELGIPQIDLDKLRDKIFGIENNLDELKGIDFKKGCYVGQENTSRIKLRNKLRRRILPVQKIT
;
A
#
# COMPACT_ATOMS: atom_id res chain seq x y z
N ASN A 1 17.63 6.65 9.48
CA ASN A 1 16.57 5.66 9.23
C ASN A 1 16.08 5.87 7.79
N ASP A 2 16.01 4.79 7.03
CA ASP A 2 15.55 4.81 5.65
C ASP A 2 14.14 4.23 5.59
N TYR A 3 13.33 4.72 4.65
CA TYR A 3 11.98 4.27 4.42
C TYR A 3 11.81 3.88 2.95
N LEU A 4 11.08 2.81 2.69
CA LEU A 4 10.67 2.41 1.36
C LEU A 4 9.23 2.85 1.12
N LEU A 5 8.99 3.50 -0.03
CA LEU A 5 7.66 3.89 -0.49
C LEU A 5 7.30 3.03 -1.70
N GLU A 6 6.21 2.30 -1.61
CA GLU A 6 5.64 1.55 -2.73
C GLU A 6 4.53 2.34 -3.39
N ASN A 7 4.60 2.49 -4.70
CA ASN A 7 3.59 3.16 -5.52
C ASN A 7 3.52 2.55 -6.92
N GLU A 8 2.54 2.97 -7.73
CA GLU A 8 2.50 2.61 -9.15
C GLU A 8 3.67 3.27 -9.89
N LYS A 9 4.44 2.49 -10.67
CA LYS A 9 5.62 2.96 -11.41
C LYS A 9 5.32 4.22 -12.25
N LYS A 10 4.15 4.31 -12.88
CA LYS A 10 3.74 5.49 -13.67
C LYS A 10 3.66 6.79 -12.86
N SER A 11 3.46 6.69 -11.54
CA SER A 11 3.29 7.84 -10.63
C SER A 11 4.57 8.24 -9.90
N THR A 12 5.65 7.44 -9.98
CA THR A 12 6.87 7.66 -9.20
C THR A 12 7.47 9.03 -9.42
N GLY A 13 7.62 9.46 -10.68
CA GLY A 13 8.21 10.76 -10.99
C GLY A 13 7.41 11.95 -10.47
N GLU A 14 6.08 11.88 -10.49
CA GLU A 14 5.21 12.91 -9.93
C GLU A 14 5.29 12.95 -8.40
N ILE A 15 5.27 11.77 -7.76
CA ILE A 15 5.40 11.65 -6.30
C ILE A 15 6.72 12.25 -5.83
N ILE A 16 7.84 11.93 -6.49
CA ILE A 16 9.16 12.48 -6.14
C ILE A 16 9.16 14.02 -6.28
N LYS A 17 8.57 14.57 -7.34
CA LYS A 17 8.45 16.01 -7.51
C LYS A 17 7.66 16.65 -6.37
N LEU A 18 6.51 16.09 -5.99
CA LEU A 18 5.70 16.56 -4.89
C LEU A 18 6.44 16.49 -3.55
N LEU A 19 7.07 15.37 -3.26
CA LEU A 19 7.84 15.19 -2.03
C LEU A 19 9.02 16.18 -1.95
N ASN A 20 9.74 16.41 -3.05
CA ASN A 20 10.79 17.43 -3.09
C ASN A 20 10.27 18.85 -2.89
N PHE A 21 9.09 19.15 -3.42
CA PHE A 21 8.44 20.46 -3.21
C PHE A 21 8.06 20.68 -1.73
N TYR A 22 7.52 19.65 -1.08
CA TYR A 22 7.04 19.75 0.31
C TYR A 22 8.10 19.45 1.38
N LYS A 23 9.26 18.91 1.03
CA LYS A 23 10.31 18.63 2.06
C LYS A 23 10.88 19.90 2.71
N LEU A 24 10.74 21.06 2.05
CA LEU A 24 11.21 22.35 2.51
C LEU A 24 12.68 22.29 2.98
N ARG A 25 12.94 22.50 4.29
CA ARG A 25 14.27 22.47 4.91
C ARG A 25 14.63 21.10 5.52
N SER A 26 13.79 20.09 5.34
CA SER A 26 14.06 18.74 5.86
C SER A 26 15.25 18.10 5.14
N LYS A 27 16.17 17.51 5.92
CA LYS A 27 17.33 16.79 5.39
C LYS A 27 16.90 15.37 4.98
N VAL A 28 16.16 15.26 3.88
CA VAL A 28 15.64 14.01 3.33
C VAL A 28 15.92 13.97 1.84
N ASP A 29 16.41 12.84 1.34
CA ASP A 29 16.62 12.59 -0.08
C ASP A 29 15.65 11.52 -0.56
N PHE A 30 15.16 11.67 -1.81
CA PHE A 30 14.26 10.72 -2.45
C PHE A 30 14.99 10.07 -3.61
N ILE A 31 15.10 8.75 -3.56
CA ILE A 31 15.81 7.95 -4.56
C ILE A 31 14.79 7.02 -5.23
N ASP A 32 14.74 7.07 -6.57
CA ASP A 32 13.94 6.13 -7.36
C ASP A 32 14.66 4.78 -7.45
N LEU A 33 14.03 3.76 -6.90
CA LEU A 33 14.53 2.38 -6.92
C LEU A 33 13.72 1.47 -7.87
N SER A 34 12.81 2.03 -8.66
CA SER A 34 11.85 1.28 -9.50
C SER A 34 12.50 0.34 -10.51
N GLU A 35 13.74 0.62 -10.94
CA GLU A 35 14.49 -0.25 -11.86
C GLU A 35 15.27 -1.37 -11.15
N LYS A 36 15.45 -1.27 -9.83
CA LYS A 36 16.26 -2.22 -9.06
C LYS A 36 15.43 -3.12 -8.18
N TYR A 37 14.27 -2.64 -7.73
CA TYR A 37 13.43 -3.35 -6.77
C TYR A 37 12.04 -3.64 -7.32
N VAL A 38 11.51 -4.74 -6.91
CA VAL A 38 10.14 -5.18 -7.21
C VAL A 38 9.40 -5.54 -5.92
N ALA A 39 8.09 -5.38 -5.94
CA ALA A 39 7.22 -5.83 -4.88
C ALA A 39 6.49 -7.11 -5.33
N ALA A 40 6.55 -8.16 -4.53
CA ALA A 40 5.78 -9.37 -4.73
C ALA A 40 4.81 -9.57 -3.56
N VAL A 41 3.64 -10.17 -3.85
CA VAL A 41 2.65 -10.50 -2.83
C VAL A 41 2.67 -12.00 -2.59
N ILE A 42 2.69 -12.40 -1.32
CA ILE A 42 2.59 -13.79 -0.86
C ILE A 42 1.36 -13.96 0.05
N SER A 43 0.87 -15.18 0.14
CA SER A 43 -0.23 -15.48 1.06
C SER A 43 0.20 -15.34 2.53
N LEU A 44 -0.79 -15.18 3.41
CA LEU A 44 -0.52 -15.10 4.85
C LEU A 44 0.08 -16.41 5.40
N GLU A 45 -0.30 -17.55 4.83
CA GLU A 45 0.27 -18.87 5.18
C GLU A 45 1.76 -18.88 4.90
N LYS A 46 2.17 -18.37 3.71
CA LYS A 46 3.60 -18.29 3.36
C LYS A 46 4.37 -17.28 4.20
N PHE A 47 3.73 -16.19 4.61
CA PHE A 47 4.33 -15.28 5.58
C PHE A 47 4.61 -15.99 6.92
N LYS A 48 3.70 -16.85 7.39
CA LYS A 48 3.87 -17.62 8.64
C LYS A 48 5.01 -18.65 8.57
N GLU A 49 5.37 -19.12 7.38
CA GLU A 49 6.56 -19.97 7.19
C GLU A 49 7.87 -19.16 7.38
N ILE A 50 7.83 -17.85 7.12
CA ILE A 50 8.97 -16.92 7.33
C ILE A 50 9.04 -16.48 8.78
N ASP A 51 7.90 -16.11 9.35
CA ASP A 51 7.76 -15.61 10.71
C ASP A 51 6.49 -16.22 11.36
N ASN A 52 6.68 -17.24 12.20
CA ASN A 52 5.62 -17.97 12.88
C ASN A 52 5.02 -17.23 14.10
N SER A 53 5.53 -16.05 14.43
CA SER A 53 4.97 -15.28 15.54
C SER A 53 3.58 -14.71 15.17
N LYS A 54 2.88 -14.12 16.14
CA LYS A 54 1.52 -13.61 15.96
C LYS A 54 1.45 -12.62 14.78
N SER A 55 0.64 -12.94 13.78
CA SER A 55 0.39 -12.08 12.64
C SER A 55 -0.50 -10.89 13.01
N SER A 56 -0.07 -9.68 12.68
CA SER A 56 -0.84 -8.44 12.86
C SER A 56 -0.67 -7.54 11.64
N LEU A 57 -1.63 -6.63 11.44
CA LEU A 57 -1.56 -5.66 10.34
C LEU A 57 -0.27 -4.82 10.45
N GLY A 58 0.43 -4.67 9.34
CA GLY A 58 1.67 -3.90 9.24
C GLY A 58 2.88 -4.56 9.91
N LYS A 59 2.72 -5.80 10.46
CA LYS A 59 3.88 -6.52 11.01
C LYS A 59 4.93 -6.71 9.93
N THR A 60 6.15 -6.30 10.24
CA THR A 60 7.30 -6.38 9.34
C THR A 60 8.34 -7.34 9.92
N THR A 61 8.93 -8.15 9.07
CA THR A 61 10.06 -9.03 9.37
C THR A 61 11.08 -8.92 8.24
N ASP A 62 12.23 -9.53 8.41
CA ASP A 62 13.24 -9.66 7.37
C ASP A 62 13.26 -11.09 6.83
N TYR A 63 13.41 -11.22 5.51
CA TYR A 63 13.66 -12.50 4.85
C TYR A 63 14.84 -12.37 3.90
N GLN A 64 16.01 -12.85 4.32
CA GLN A 64 17.25 -12.79 3.52
C GLN A 64 17.59 -11.36 3.06
N ASP A 65 17.67 -10.45 4.01
CA ASP A 65 17.94 -9.02 3.80
C ASP A 65 16.88 -8.27 2.96
N ASN A 66 15.66 -8.82 2.91
CA ASN A 66 14.55 -8.18 2.22
C ASN A 66 13.39 -7.97 3.18
N PRO A 67 12.84 -6.76 3.25
CA PRO A 67 11.70 -6.49 4.11
C PRO A 67 10.45 -7.22 3.61
N VAL A 68 9.80 -7.91 4.53
CA VAL A 68 8.53 -8.58 4.31
C VAL A 68 7.52 -8.06 5.33
N TYR A 69 6.37 -7.59 4.87
CA TYR A 69 5.37 -7.03 5.78
C TYR A 69 3.95 -7.46 5.41
N ILE A 70 3.15 -7.69 6.44
CA ILE A 70 1.71 -7.96 6.29
C ILE A 70 1.03 -6.67 5.85
N ASP A 71 0.17 -6.73 4.83
CA ASP A 71 -0.52 -5.56 4.30
C ASP A 71 -1.29 -4.84 5.42
N PRO A 72 -0.98 -3.56 5.71
CA PRO A 72 -1.58 -2.85 6.83
C PRO A 72 -3.05 -2.51 6.60
N ARG A 73 -3.53 -2.58 5.36
CA ARG A 73 -4.91 -2.26 4.98
C ARG A 73 -5.86 -3.40 5.33
N ASN A 74 -5.46 -4.64 5.03
CA ASN A 74 -6.26 -5.82 5.35
C ASN A 74 -5.39 -7.09 5.33
N ILE A 75 -5.44 -7.88 6.38
CA ILE A 75 -4.66 -9.12 6.51
C ILE A 75 -4.97 -10.15 5.40
N LYS A 76 -6.18 -10.11 4.84
CA LYS A 76 -6.60 -10.99 3.73
C LYS A 76 -5.88 -10.69 2.41
N LEU A 77 -5.18 -9.57 2.30
CA LEU A 77 -4.30 -9.29 1.16
C LEU A 77 -2.96 -10.03 1.23
N GLY A 78 -2.65 -10.67 2.37
CA GLY A 78 -1.40 -11.38 2.58
C GLY A 78 -0.28 -10.44 2.99
N ALA A 79 0.95 -10.76 2.58
CA ALA A 79 2.13 -9.97 2.85
C ALA A 79 2.88 -9.60 1.57
N LYS A 80 3.69 -8.56 1.64
CA LYS A 80 4.53 -8.09 0.54
C LYS A 80 6.00 -8.26 0.86
N ILE A 81 6.76 -8.67 -0.15
CA ILE A 81 8.23 -8.70 -0.15
C ILE A 81 8.71 -7.62 -1.09
N ILE A 82 9.56 -6.71 -0.62
CA ILE A 82 10.23 -5.72 -1.46
C ILE A 82 11.68 -6.14 -1.60
N SER A 83 12.11 -6.41 -2.83
CA SER A 83 13.43 -6.99 -3.06
C SER A 83 13.92 -6.74 -4.48
N LYS A 84 15.21 -6.99 -4.72
CA LYS A 84 15.76 -7.09 -6.07
C LYS A 84 15.16 -8.30 -6.78
N LEU A 85 15.01 -8.20 -8.10
CA LEU A 85 14.38 -9.25 -8.91
C LEU A 85 15.08 -10.62 -8.74
N GLU A 86 16.39 -10.63 -8.65
CA GLU A 86 17.20 -11.86 -8.42
C GLU A 86 16.81 -12.54 -7.11
N ASN A 87 16.70 -11.78 -6.04
CA ASN A 87 16.34 -12.28 -4.71
C ASN A 87 14.90 -12.81 -4.67
N ILE A 88 13.98 -12.17 -5.39
CA ILE A 88 12.60 -12.68 -5.54
C ILE A 88 12.61 -14.06 -6.20
N HIS A 89 13.40 -14.28 -7.24
CA HIS A 89 13.52 -15.60 -7.87
C HIS A 89 14.05 -16.66 -6.91
N LEU A 90 15.02 -16.31 -6.07
CA LEU A 90 15.52 -17.22 -5.03
C LEU A 90 14.46 -17.51 -3.97
N ALA A 91 13.72 -16.49 -3.52
CA ALA A 91 12.63 -16.64 -2.56
C ALA A 91 11.51 -17.56 -3.11
N ILE A 92 11.14 -17.40 -4.38
CA ILE A 92 10.14 -18.25 -5.06
C ILE A 92 10.55 -19.72 -4.97
N LYS A 93 11.81 -20.05 -5.30
CA LYS A 93 12.33 -21.43 -5.22
C LYS A 93 12.35 -21.97 -3.80
N LYS A 94 12.90 -21.19 -2.85
CA LYS A 94 13.05 -21.63 -1.45
C LYS A 94 11.72 -21.82 -0.72
N LEU A 95 10.75 -20.94 -0.98
CA LEU A 95 9.43 -21.01 -0.37
C LEU A 95 8.44 -21.88 -1.17
N ASN A 96 8.91 -22.51 -2.25
CA ASN A 96 8.10 -23.33 -3.15
C ASN A 96 6.83 -22.58 -3.59
N LEU A 97 7.04 -21.40 -4.19
CA LEU A 97 5.95 -20.53 -4.64
C LEU A 97 5.67 -20.72 -6.14
N ASN A 98 4.42 -20.58 -6.52
CA ASN A 98 4.00 -20.53 -7.90
C ASN A 98 3.54 -19.12 -8.28
N PHE A 99 3.88 -18.68 -9.48
CA PHE A 99 3.38 -17.43 -10.03
C PHE A 99 1.87 -17.50 -10.25
N VAL A 100 1.20 -16.43 -9.85
CA VAL A 100 -0.24 -16.27 -10.02
C VAL A 100 -0.48 -14.96 -10.77
N ASP A 101 -1.49 -14.92 -11.65
CA ASP A 101 -1.86 -13.70 -12.34
C ASP A 101 -2.18 -12.58 -11.33
N LYS A 102 -1.56 -11.42 -11.53
CA LYS A 102 -1.78 -10.22 -10.72
C LYS A 102 -3.26 -9.82 -10.61
N LYS A 103 -4.08 -10.20 -11.59
CA LYS A 103 -5.54 -9.97 -11.55
C LYS A 103 -6.18 -10.61 -10.32
N LYS A 104 -5.70 -11.77 -9.86
CA LYS A 104 -6.24 -12.39 -8.63
C LYS A 104 -6.03 -11.49 -7.41
N TYR A 105 -4.87 -10.86 -7.29
CA TYR A 105 -4.60 -9.91 -6.20
C TYR A 105 -5.48 -8.67 -6.29
N TYR A 106 -5.62 -8.08 -7.49
CA TYR A 106 -6.47 -6.90 -7.67
C TYR A 106 -7.94 -7.22 -7.43
N ASN A 107 -8.45 -8.35 -7.92
CA ASN A 107 -9.82 -8.77 -7.66
C ASN A 107 -10.06 -8.93 -6.14
N LYS A 108 -9.10 -9.55 -5.46
CA LYS A 108 -9.18 -9.67 -4.00
C LYS A 108 -9.20 -8.32 -3.29
N SER A 109 -8.37 -7.36 -3.74
CA SER A 109 -8.37 -6.02 -3.17
C SER A 109 -9.71 -5.30 -3.39
N PHE A 110 -10.31 -5.44 -4.57
CA PHE A 110 -11.62 -4.85 -4.88
C PHE A 110 -12.75 -5.47 -4.06
N GLU A 111 -12.77 -6.81 -3.90
CA GLU A 111 -13.72 -7.50 -3.00
C GLU A 111 -13.66 -6.95 -1.56
N LEU A 112 -12.48 -6.54 -1.11
CA LEU A 112 -12.26 -5.96 0.20
C LEU A 112 -12.52 -4.44 0.27
N GLY A 113 -12.98 -3.83 -0.82
CA GLY A 113 -13.20 -2.39 -0.90
C GLY A 113 -11.92 -1.56 -0.93
N ILE A 114 -10.81 -2.16 -1.36
CA ILE A 114 -9.49 -1.51 -1.40
C ILE A 114 -9.15 -1.16 -2.86
N PRO A 115 -9.29 0.10 -3.28
CA PRO A 115 -8.86 0.54 -4.60
C PRO A 115 -7.33 0.49 -4.68
N GLN A 116 -6.81 -0.10 -5.77
CA GLN A 116 -5.37 -0.38 -5.91
C GLN A 116 -4.76 0.17 -7.18
N ILE A 117 -5.52 0.23 -8.25
CA ILE A 117 -5.06 0.61 -9.59
C ILE A 117 -5.94 1.72 -10.15
N ASP A 118 -5.39 2.45 -11.09
CA ASP A 118 -6.08 3.55 -11.79
C ASP A 118 -6.64 4.63 -10.85
N LEU A 119 -5.98 4.87 -9.71
CA LEU A 119 -6.39 5.87 -8.73
C LEU A 119 -6.33 7.31 -9.30
N ASP A 120 -5.54 7.53 -10.32
CA ASP A 120 -5.48 8.76 -11.09
C ASP A 120 -6.84 9.13 -11.70
N LYS A 121 -7.67 8.16 -12.07
CA LYS A 121 -9.04 8.39 -12.56
C LYS A 121 -9.98 9.01 -11.50
N LEU A 122 -9.64 8.88 -10.22
CA LEU A 122 -10.38 9.41 -9.08
C LEU A 122 -9.83 10.76 -8.60
N ARG A 123 -8.69 11.19 -9.13
CA ARG A 123 -8.03 12.46 -8.77
C ARG A 123 -9.00 13.62 -8.97
N ASP A 124 -9.04 14.51 -8.01
CA ASP A 124 -9.89 15.72 -7.97
C ASP A 124 -11.41 15.46 -8.05
N LYS A 125 -11.84 14.19 -8.03
CA LYS A 125 -13.26 13.80 -8.08
C LYS A 125 -13.81 13.38 -6.71
N ILE A 126 -12.95 12.87 -5.84
CA ILE A 126 -13.33 12.39 -4.51
C ILE A 126 -12.28 12.79 -3.48
N PHE A 127 -12.70 12.91 -2.24
CA PHE A 127 -11.77 13.08 -1.12
C PHE A 127 -11.20 11.73 -0.67
N GLY A 128 -10.00 11.74 -0.08
CA GLY A 128 -9.37 10.51 0.42
C GLY A 128 -10.24 9.75 1.42
N ILE A 129 -11.00 10.46 2.26
CA ILE A 129 -11.93 9.83 3.20
C ILE A 129 -13.12 9.15 2.51
N GLU A 130 -13.56 9.63 1.34
CA GLU A 130 -14.58 8.97 0.51
C GLU A 130 -14.02 7.72 -0.17
N ASN A 131 -12.69 7.64 -0.31
CA ASN A 131 -11.95 6.49 -0.85
C ASN A 131 -11.52 5.49 0.24
N ASN A 132 -12.23 5.46 1.34
CA ASN A 132 -12.02 4.56 2.49
C ASN A 132 -10.63 4.70 3.15
N LEU A 133 -9.88 5.80 2.93
CA LEU A 133 -8.54 5.95 3.48
C LEU A 133 -8.50 5.98 5.02
N ASP A 134 -9.59 6.34 5.69
CA ASP A 134 -9.69 6.25 7.16
C ASP A 134 -9.70 4.78 7.61
N GLU A 135 -10.59 3.98 7.05
CA GLU A 135 -10.72 2.55 7.34
C GLU A 135 -9.47 1.76 6.92
N LEU A 136 -8.85 2.18 5.83
CA LEU A 136 -7.60 1.59 5.31
C LEU A 136 -6.35 2.11 6.04
N LYS A 137 -6.52 2.92 7.10
CA LYS A 137 -5.42 3.51 7.88
C LYS A 137 -4.47 4.41 7.06
N GLY A 138 -4.98 4.99 5.98
CA GLY A 138 -4.26 5.92 5.13
C GLY A 138 -4.28 7.35 5.66
N ILE A 139 -5.06 7.65 6.71
CA ILE A 139 -5.16 8.97 7.34
C ILE A 139 -4.86 8.84 8.83
N ASP A 140 -3.92 9.64 9.32
CA ASP A 140 -3.68 9.80 10.75
C ASP A 140 -4.26 11.14 11.23
N PHE A 141 -5.35 11.09 11.97
CA PHE A 141 -6.00 12.28 12.54
C PHE A 141 -5.29 12.86 13.77
N LYS A 142 -4.30 12.15 14.32
CA LYS A 142 -3.55 12.56 15.52
C LYS A 142 -2.22 13.24 15.20
N LYS A 143 -1.75 13.13 13.95
CA LYS A 143 -0.51 13.79 13.53
C LYS A 143 -0.69 15.31 13.38
N GLY A 144 0.42 16.03 13.26
CA GLY A 144 0.43 17.46 12.99
C GLY A 144 -0.25 17.85 11.67
N CYS A 145 -0.28 19.14 11.36
CA CYS A 145 -0.96 19.70 10.18
C CYS A 145 -0.44 19.13 8.86
N TYR A 146 -1.33 18.95 7.91
CA TYR A 146 -1.02 18.54 6.54
C TYR A 146 -1.98 19.18 5.55
N VAL A 147 -1.59 19.22 4.28
CA VAL A 147 -2.40 19.81 3.20
C VAL A 147 -3.71 19.02 3.04
N GLY A 148 -4.85 19.70 3.04
CA GLY A 148 -6.18 19.09 2.93
C GLY A 148 -6.77 18.58 4.26
N GLN A 149 -6.07 18.74 5.38
CA GLN A 149 -6.54 18.30 6.71
C GLN A 149 -7.88 18.91 7.09
N GLU A 150 -8.10 20.19 6.84
CA GLU A 150 -9.32 20.89 7.26
C GLU A 150 -10.57 20.21 6.72
N ASN A 151 -10.63 19.96 5.42
CA ASN A 151 -11.76 19.28 4.79
C ASN A 151 -11.94 17.85 5.29
N THR A 152 -10.84 17.09 5.37
CA THR A 152 -10.83 15.70 5.83
C THR A 152 -11.30 15.58 7.26
N SER A 153 -10.78 16.41 8.17
CA SER A 153 -11.16 16.42 9.59
C SER A 153 -12.59 16.91 9.79
N ARG A 154 -13.04 17.91 9.03
CA ARG A 154 -14.41 18.43 9.09
C ARG A 154 -15.43 17.37 8.68
N ILE A 155 -15.17 16.60 7.60
CA ILE A 155 -16.03 15.49 7.17
C ILE A 155 -16.10 14.41 8.25
N LYS A 156 -14.96 14.04 8.84
CA LYS A 156 -14.89 13.05 9.93
C LYS A 156 -15.66 13.49 11.17
N LEU A 157 -15.34 14.67 11.70
CA LEU A 157 -15.93 15.18 12.93
C LEU A 157 -17.46 15.42 12.84
N ARG A 158 -17.93 15.86 11.68
CA ARG A 158 -19.36 16.10 11.46
C ARG A 158 -20.13 14.85 11.06
N ASN A 159 -19.44 13.72 10.89
CA ASN A 159 -20.00 12.46 10.38
C ASN A 159 -20.84 12.65 9.08
N LYS A 160 -20.38 13.56 8.19
CA LYS A 160 -21.08 13.97 6.96
C LYS A 160 -20.47 13.35 5.71
N LEU A 161 -20.07 12.09 5.79
CA LEU A 161 -19.63 11.34 4.61
C LEU A 161 -20.85 11.07 3.70
N ARG A 162 -20.92 11.80 2.58
CA ARG A 162 -22.07 11.71 1.64
C ARG A 162 -21.89 10.66 0.57
N ARG A 163 -20.63 10.34 0.23
CA ARG A 163 -20.26 9.40 -0.82
C ARG A 163 -19.18 8.46 -0.31
N ARG A 164 -19.18 7.24 -0.81
CA ARG A 164 -18.16 6.23 -0.49
C ARG A 164 -17.98 5.28 -1.67
N ILE A 165 -16.73 4.87 -1.90
CA ILE A 165 -16.46 3.78 -2.84
C ILE A 165 -16.78 2.46 -2.14
N LEU A 166 -17.63 1.67 -2.77
CA LEU A 166 -18.01 0.34 -2.31
C LEU A 166 -17.72 -0.70 -3.39
N PRO A 167 -17.34 -1.92 -3.02
CA PRO A 167 -17.23 -3.02 -3.96
C PRO A 167 -18.62 -3.40 -4.50
N VAL A 168 -18.70 -3.61 -5.81
CA VAL A 168 -19.93 -4.06 -6.48
C VAL A 168 -19.61 -5.32 -7.27
N GLN A 169 -20.39 -6.38 -7.07
CA GLN A 169 -20.31 -7.58 -7.85
C GLN A 169 -21.38 -7.55 -8.97
N LYS A 170 -20.95 -7.70 -10.21
CA LYS A 170 -21.90 -7.91 -11.31
C LYS A 170 -22.44 -9.33 -11.24
N ILE A 171 -23.72 -9.49 -11.01
CA ILE A 171 -24.42 -10.77 -11.16
C ILE A 171 -24.74 -10.95 -12.63
N THR A 172 -24.12 -11.94 -13.26
CA THR A 172 -24.39 -12.37 -14.64
C THR A 172 -25.29 -13.58 -14.65
#